data_93b4c2d8651d908bbd568998ff67d03e
#
_entry.id   93b4c2d8651d908bbd568998ff67d03e
#
_cell.length_a   1.000
_cell.length_b   1.000
_cell.length_c   1.000
_cell.angle_alpha   90.00
_cell.angle_beta   90.00
_cell.angle_gamma   90.00
#
_symmetry.space_group_name_H-M   'P 1'
#
loop_
_entity.id
_entity.type
_entity.pdbx_description
1 polymer ?
#
loop_
_entity_poly.entity_id
_entity_poly.type
_entity_poly.pdbx_seq_one_letter_code
_entity_poly.pdbx_strand_id
1 'polypeptide(L)'
;MLFRSRIYAFVKQLVKDIDMVAYGEPQIVNFGSDDKAGYTLVQLIETSNICAHFVNELDEMYLDVFSCKSFDPTVVEDLVVKYFGAKSFNVAFLNRKAPLPKE
;
A
#
# COMPACT_ATOMS: atom_id res chain seq x y z
N MET A 1 3.17 17.74 6.59
CA MET A 1 4.37 17.02 6.12
C MET A 1 4.26 15.55 6.43
N LEU A 2 4.62 14.71 5.49
CA LEU A 2 4.57 13.27 5.65
C LEU A 2 5.93 12.76 6.18
N PHE A 3 5.89 11.94 7.22
CA PHE A 3 7.09 11.36 7.79
C PHE A 3 7.16 9.86 7.49
N ARG A 4 8.37 9.37 7.33
CA ARG A 4 8.67 7.96 7.11
C ARG A 4 8.05 7.08 8.21
N SER A 5 8.08 7.54 9.45
CA SER A 5 7.53 6.80 10.58
C SER A 5 6.03 6.55 10.45
N ARG A 6 5.30 7.48 9.86
CA ARG A 6 3.86 7.31 9.64
C ARG A 6 3.59 6.26 8.57
N ILE A 7 4.39 6.25 7.52
CA ILE A 7 4.28 5.23 6.46
C ILE A 7 4.58 3.85 7.03
N TYR A 8 5.62 3.76 7.86
CA TYR A 8 5.98 2.52 8.54
C TYR A 8 4.83 2.01 9.40
N ALA A 9 4.27 2.88 10.23
CA ALA A 9 3.15 2.52 11.10
C ALA A 9 1.93 2.08 10.28
N PHE A 10 1.65 2.78 9.18
CA PHE A 10 0.53 2.46 8.30
C PHE A 10 0.67 1.03 7.73
N VAL A 11 1.81 0.71 7.15
CA VAL A 11 1.96 -0.60 6.50
C VAL A 11 1.95 -1.73 7.53
N LYS A 12 2.50 -1.52 8.72
CA LYS A 12 2.45 -2.53 9.78
C LYS A 12 1.01 -2.81 10.20
N GLN A 13 0.20 -1.76 10.36
CA GLN A 13 -1.20 -1.92 10.73
C GLN A 13 -2.00 -2.54 9.58
N LEU A 14 -1.73 -2.11 8.35
CA LEU A 14 -2.42 -2.63 7.17
C LEU A 14 -2.24 -4.14 7.04
N VAL A 15 -1.01 -4.63 7.11
CA VAL A 15 -0.72 -6.06 7.02
C VAL A 15 -1.52 -6.84 8.04
N LYS A 16 -1.58 -6.33 9.26
CA LYS A 16 -2.31 -6.97 10.36
C LYS A 16 -3.82 -6.97 10.09
N ASP A 17 -4.36 -5.83 9.69
CA ASP A 17 -5.81 -5.66 9.59
C ASP A 17 -6.42 -6.38 8.40
N ILE A 18 -5.64 -6.61 7.34
CA ILE A 18 -6.11 -7.43 6.21
C ILE A 18 -5.69 -8.89 6.35
N ASP A 19 -5.21 -9.27 7.53
CA ASP A 19 -4.86 -10.66 7.87
C ASP A 19 -3.82 -11.25 6.93
N MET A 20 -2.76 -10.51 6.70
CA MET A 20 -1.62 -10.93 5.90
C MET A 20 -0.41 -11.18 6.79
N VAL A 21 0.61 -11.79 6.23
CA VAL A 21 1.87 -12.05 6.93
C VAL A 21 2.99 -11.35 6.19
N ALA A 22 3.66 -10.43 6.86
CA ALA A 22 4.77 -9.69 6.27
C ALA A 22 5.99 -10.59 6.13
N TYR A 23 6.71 -10.41 5.03
CA TYR A 23 8.00 -11.02 4.81
C TYR A 23 9.06 -9.92 4.88
N GLY A 24 9.83 -9.92 5.96
CA GLY A 24 10.87 -8.92 6.17
C GLY A 24 10.30 -7.54 6.53
N GLU A 25 11.19 -6.58 6.63
CA GLU A 25 10.83 -5.21 6.96
C GLU A 25 10.39 -4.45 5.70
N PRO A 26 9.50 -3.47 5.85
CA PRO A 26 9.13 -2.64 4.70
C PRO A 26 10.31 -1.80 4.23
N GLN A 27 10.42 -1.66 2.92
CA GLN A 27 11.37 -0.74 2.30
C GLN A 27 10.66 0.59 2.08
N ILE A 28 11.19 1.65 2.66
CA ILE A 28 10.63 2.98 2.54
C ILE A 28 11.76 3.90 2.12
N VAL A 29 11.68 4.41 0.89
CA VAL A 29 12.76 5.17 0.28
C VAL A 29 12.23 6.52 -0.19
N ASN A 30 12.91 7.58 0.20
CA ASN A 30 12.58 8.92 -0.26
C ASN A 30 13.47 9.25 -1.47
N PHE A 31 12.87 9.44 -2.62
CA PHE A 31 13.63 9.78 -3.83
C PHE A 31 12.74 10.52 -4.82
N GLY A 32 13.35 10.90 -5.94
CA GLY A 32 12.68 11.68 -6.95
C GLY A 32 13.10 13.14 -6.88
N SER A 33 12.69 13.91 -7.86
CA SER A 33 13.05 15.33 -7.95
C SER A 33 11.83 16.18 -8.29
N ASP A 34 11.89 17.44 -7.89
CA ASP A 34 10.87 18.43 -8.17
C ASP A 34 9.49 17.97 -7.68
N ASP A 35 8.48 18.05 -8.53
CA ASP A 35 7.09 17.74 -8.20
C ASP A 35 6.83 16.23 -8.04
N LYS A 36 7.84 15.38 -8.31
CA LYS A 36 7.71 13.93 -8.19
C LYS A 36 8.40 13.35 -6.98
N ALA A 37 9.04 14.21 -6.19
CA ALA A 37 9.74 13.77 -4.99
C ALA A 37 8.75 13.23 -3.97
N GLY A 38 9.14 12.14 -3.29
CA GLY A 38 8.30 11.53 -2.29
C GLY A 38 8.85 10.20 -1.81
N TYR A 39 8.06 9.52 -1.01
CA TYR A 39 8.41 8.21 -0.50
C TYR A 39 7.81 7.10 -1.35
N THR A 40 8.56 6.06 -1.55
CA THR A 40 8.06 4.81 -2.10
C THR A 40 8.16 3.74 -1.04
N LEU A 41 7.08 2.99 -0.90
CA LEU A 41 6.96 1.88 0.05
C LEU A 41 6.84 0.58 -0.71
N VAL A 42 7.60 -0.43 -0.29
CA VAL A 42 7.41 -1.80 -0.75
C VAL A 42 7.44 -2.71 0.48
N GLN A 43 6.38 -3.47 0.66
CA GLN A 43 6.30 -4.49 1.71
C GLN A 43 5.95 -5.82 1.06
N LEU A 44 6.86 -6.76 1.17
CA LEU A 44 6.57 -8.12 0.75
C LEU A 44 5.67 -8.78 1.78
N ILE A 45 4.68 -9.49 1.31
CA ILE A 45 3.81 -10.33 2.14
C ILE A 45 3.83 -11.74 1.57
N GLU A 46 3.49 -12.72 2.38
CA GLU A 46 3.55 -14.14 1.93
C GLU A 46 2.72 -14.40 0.68
N THR A 47 1.66 -13.62 0.49
CA THR A 47 0.74 -13.79 -0.64
C THR A 47 0.96 -12.80 -1.77
N SER A 48 1.90 -11.91 -1.70
CA SER A 48 2.48 -11.09 -2.75
C SER A 48 3.13 -9.80 -2.23
N ASN A 49 2.52 -8.61 -2.41
CA ASN A 49 3.17 -7.37 -2.00
C ASN A 49 2.19 -6.22 -1.82
N ILE A 50 2.65 -5.21 -1.11
CA ILE A 50 1.99 -3.92 -0.95
C ILE A 50 2.98 -2.87 -1.43
N CYS A 51 2.57 -2.04 -2.37
CA CYS A 51 3.39 -0.96 -2.90
C CYS A 51 2.64 0.36 -2.82
N ALA A 52 3.35 1.42 -2.49
CA ALA A 52 2.74 2.73 -2.46
C ALA A 52 3.76 3.80 -2.85
N HIS A 53 3.26 4.89 -3.39
CA HIS A 53 4.06 6.09 -3.66
C HIS A 53 3.32 7.30 -3.10
N PHE A 54 4.05 8.13 -2.35
CA PHE A 54 3.51 9.32 -1.70
C PHE A 54 4.18 10.53 -2.34
N VAL A 55 3.39 11.39 -2.98
CA VAL A 55 3.90 12.58 -3.66
C VAL A 55 3.79 13.75 -2.69
N ASN A 56 4.94 14.29 -2.27
CA ASN A 56 4.98 15.30 -1.21
C ASN A 56 4.24 16.58 -1.55
N GLU A 57 4.44 17.10 -2.75
CA GLU A 57 3.89 18.42 -3.11
C GLU A 57 2.39 18.41 -3.37
N LEU A 58 1.86 17.28 -3.81
CA LEU A 58 0.46 17.20 -4.26
C LEU A 58 -0.46 16.61 -3.20
N ASP A 59 0.07 16.18 -2.07
CA ASP A 59 -0.69 15.45 -1.04
C ASP A 59 -1.47 14.28 -1.64
N GLU A 60 -0.84 13.59 -2.58
CA GLU A 60 -1.41 12.44 -3.25
C GLU A 60 -0.66 11.18 -2.87
N MET A 61 -1.38 10.06 -2.85
CA MET A 61 -0.74 8.76 -2.73
C MET A 61 -1.38 7.76 -3.68
N TYR A 62 -0.56 6.84 -4.12
CA TYR A 62 -0.95 5.73 -4.97
C TYR A 62 -0.63 4.45 -4.21
N LEU A 63 -1.62 3.59 -4.05
CA LEU A 63 -1.48 2.38 -3.25
C LEU A 63 -1.96 1.19 -4.05
N ASP A 64 -1.15 0.13 -4.06
CA ASP A 64 -1.51 -1.14 -4.67
C ASP A 64 -1.32 -2.25 -3.63
N VAL A 65 -2.38 -2.98 -3.34
CA VAL A 65 -2.33 -4.18 -2.51
C VAL A 65 -2.58 -5.36 -3.43
N PHE A 66 -1.52 -6.09 -3.72
CA PHE A 66 -1.57 -7.24 -4.61
C PHE A 66 -1.41 -8.52 -3.80
N SER A 67 -2.43 -9.35 -3.78
CA SER A 67 -2.43 -10.58 -2.98
C SER A 67 -3.24 -11.68 -3.66
N CYS A 68 -2.75 -12.90 -3.59
CA CYS A 68 -3.51 -14.07 -4.01
C CYS A 68 -4.51 -14.53 -2.93
N LYS A 69 -4.44 -13.94 -1.74
CA LYS A 69 -5.42 -14.15 -0.67
C LYS A 69 -6.41 -13.00 -0.66
N SER A 70 -7.69 -13.32 -0.46
CA SER A 70 -8.74 -12.30 -0.38
C SER A 70 -8.54 -11.37 0.80
N PHE A 71 -8.92 -10.12 0.62
CA PHE A 71 -8.97 -9.12 1.70
C PHE A 71 -10.12 -8.16 1.43
N ASP A 72 -10.52 -7.42 2.47
CA ASP A 72 -11.61 -6.46 2.37
C ASP A 72 -11.03 -5.08 2.00
N PRO A 73 -11.32 -4.55 0.80
CA PRO A 73 -10.81 -3.24 0.39
C PRO A 73 -11.26 -2.10 1.30
N THR A 74 -12.41 -2.24 1.96
CA THR A 74 -12.92 -1.20 2.87
C THR A 74 -11.98 -0.99 4.04
N VAL A 75 -11.36 -2.06 4.54
CA VAL A 75 -10.38 -1.97 5.61
C VAL A 75 -9.18 -1.13 5.17
N VAL A 76 -8.74 -1.33 3.92
CA VAL A 76 -7.62 -0.56 3.36
C VAL A 76 -7.99 0.92 3.28
N GLU A 77 -9.18 1.24 2.77
CA GLU A 77 -9.66 2.62 2.66
C GLU A 77 -9.72 3.30 4.02
N ASP A 78 -10.27 2.60 5.03
CA ASP A 78 -10.39 3.14 6.38
C ASP A 78 -9.03 3.49 6.98
N LEU A 79 -8.02 2.66 6.73
CA LEU A 79 -6.67 2.92 7.22
C LEU A 79 -6.01 4.08 6.50
N VAL A 80 -6.27 4.23 5.20
CA VAL A 80 -5.75 5.37 4.43
C VAL A 80 -6.32 6.68 5.01
N VAL A 81 -7.61 6.70 5.30
CA VAL A 81 -8.23 7.86 5.95
C VAL A 81 -7.62 8.12 7.32
N LYS A 82 -7.47 7.09 8.11
CA LYS A 82 -6.96 7.21 9.48
C LYS A 82 -5.53 7.75 9.52
N TYR A 83 -4.67 7.23 8.66
CA TYR A 83 -3.25 7.56 8.70
C TYR A 83 -2.88 8.79 7.89
N PHE A 84 -3.62 9.10 6.83
CA PHE A 84 -3.24 10.16 5.90
C PHE A 84 -4.32 11.21 5.70
N GLY A 85 -5.49 11.03 6.31
CA GLY A 85 -6.56 12.03 6.22
C GLY A 85 -7.12 12.22 4.82
N ALA A 86 -7.11 11.15 4.02
CA ALA A 86 -7.60 11.23 2.64
C ALA A 86 -9.06 11.66 2.60
N LYS A 87 -9.40 12.56 1.67
CA LYS A 87 -10.74 13.12 1.53
C LYS A 87 -11.46 12.60 0.30
N SER A 88 -10.74 12.09 -0.67
CA SER A 88 -11.33 11.52 -1.88
C SER A 88 -10.48 10.37 -2.38
N PHE A 89 -11.13 9.44 -3.08
CA PHE A 89 -10.51 8.22 -3.56
C PHE A 89 -10.92 7.92 -4.98
N ASN A 90 -9.99 7.29 -5.70
CA ASN A 90 -10.33 6.47 -6.85
C ASN A 90 -9.88 5.05 -6.51
N VAL A 91 -10.82 4.12 -6.45
CA VAL A 91 -10.55 2.76 -6.04
C VAL A 91 -10.96 1.80 -7.15
N ALA A 92 -10.06 0.87 -7.47
CA ALA A 92 -10.36 -0.23 -8.37
C ALA A 92 -10.03 -1.54 -7.65
N PHE A 93 -10.98 -2.44 -7.63
CA PHE A 93 -10.77 -3.79 -7.13
C PHE A 93 -10.85 -4.75 -8.31
N LEU A 94 -9.75 -5.45 -8.56
CA LEU A 94 -9.64 -6.35 -9.71
C LEU A 94 -9.36 -7.76 -9.23
N ASN A 95 -10.16 -8.70 -9.69
CA ASN A 95 -9.87 -10.11 -9.52
C ASN A 95 -9.05 -10.56 -10.73
N ARG A 96 -7.76 -10.79 -10.50
CA ARG A 96 -6.84 -11.16 -11.58
C ARG A 96 -6.51 -12.65 -11.58
N LYS A 97 -7.30 -13.43 -10.86
CA LYS A 97 -7.09 -14.87 -10.78
C LYS A 97 -7.35 -15.51 -12.14
N ALA A 98 -6.37 -16.23 -12.65
CA ALA A 98 -6.51 -17.00 -13.88
C ALA A 98 -5.99 -18.40 -13.62
N PRO A 99 -6.76 -19.44 -13.99
CA PRO A 99 -6.30 -20.80 -13.79
C PRO A 99 -5.13 -21.12 -14.71
N LEU A 100 -4.14 -21.82 -14.18
CA LEU A 100 -3.04 -22.33 -14.98
C LEU A 100 -3.45 -23.63 -15.64
N PRO A 101 -2.97 -23.92 -16.86
CA PRO A 101 -3.26 -25.19 -17.50
C PRO A 101 -2.68 -26.34 -16.69
N LYS A 102 -3.41 -27.42 -16.62
CA LYS A 102 -2.93 -28.64 -15.99
C LYS A 102 -2.10 -29.43 -16.98
N GLU A 103 -1.03 -29.98 -16.47
CA GLU A 103 -0.18 -30.87 -17.27
C GLU A 103 -0.58 -32.31 -17.09
#